data_4ae2d9f751b6c8f0660a69195ed5be7b
#
_entry.id   4ae2d9f751b6c8f0660a69195ed5be7b
#
_cell.length_a   1.000
_cell.length_b   1.000
_cell.length_c   1.000
_cell.angle_alpha   90.00
_cell.angle_beta   90.00
_cell.angle_gamma   90.00
#
_symmetry.space_group_name_H-M   'P 1'
#
loop_
_entity.id
_entity.type
_entity.pdbx_description
1 polymer ?
#
loop_
_entity_poly.entity_id
_entity_poly.type
_entity_poly.pdbx_seq_one_letter_code
_entity_poly.pdbx_strand_id
1 'polypeptide(L)'
;DVYKRQNLYRAIFQAKSIPESVRKSGFGGTNRYEHLMNLSNPELVVSTTRKMDMLSKQLYVQSNSLEELIALGKNQEERSKCIPAIQPIANKDLKRTASGYGVRIDPIYRTPRFHSGMDFSAKVGTEVYATGDGVVTFAAWKQGYGNCLMINHGHGFQTLYGHLSKFRARVGQKVKRGEVIGEVGNTCLLYTSPSPRDCS
;
A
#
# COMPACT_ATOMS: atom_id res chain seq x y z
N ASP A 1 1.19 23.55 17.39
CA ASP A 1 0.52 22.60 18.28
C ASP A 1 0.77 21.17 17.80
N VAL A 2 1.57 20.41 18.58
CA VAL A 2 2.00 19.04 18.26
C VAL A 2 0.79 18.11 18.12
N TYR A 3 -0.23 18.26 18.94
CA TYR A 3 -1.44 17.42 18.92
C TYR A 3 -2.25 17.60 17.63
N LYS A 4 -2.33 18.81 17.10
CA LYS A 4 -3.01 19.07 15.83
C LYS A 4 -2.29 18.38 14.66
N ARG A 5 -0.96 18.43 14.64
CA ARG A 5 -0.15 17.72 13.64
C ARG A 5 -0.32 16.22 13.73
N GLN A 6 -0.28 15.64 14.94
CA GLN A 6 -0.51 14.20 15.11
C GLN A 6 -1.90 13.77 14.66
N ASN A 7 -2.95 14.56 14.93
CA ASN A 7 -4.30 14.26 14.47
C ASN A 7 -4.40 14.34 12.95
N LEU A 8 -3.71 15.28 12.31
CA LEU A 8 -3.64 15.38 10.85
C LEU A 8 -2.96 14.13 10.25
N TYR A 9 -1.80 13.72 10.77
CA TYR A 9 -1.13 12.51 10.30
C TYR A 9 -1.97 11.26 10.52
N ARG A 10 -2.66 11.15 11.68
CA ARG A 10 -3.59 10.03 11.92
C ARG A 10 -4.73 10.00 10.91
N ALA A 11 -5.29 11.14 10.54
CA ALA A 11 -6.31 11.22 9.50
C ALA A 11 -5.76 10.79 8.13
N ILE A 12 -4.55 11.24 7.76
CA ILE A 12 -3.88 10.84 6.51
C ILE A 12 -3.65 9.32 6.45
N PHE A 13 -3.22 8.71 7.54
CA PHE A 13 -2.97 7.27 7.63
C PHE A 13 -4.22 6.45 8.01
N GLN A 14 -5.40 7.07 8.06
CA GLN A 14 -6.67 6.42 8.44
C GLN A 14 -6.63 5.76 9.84
N ALA A 15 -5.80 6.28 10.73
CA ALA A 15 -5.70 5.83 12.11
C ALA A 15 -6.69 6.60 13.01
N LYS A 16 -7.20 5.93 14.06
CA LYS A 16 -8.10 6.54 15.03
C LYS A 16 -7.41 7.67 15.80
N SER A 17 -8.10 8.80 16.00
CA SER A 17 -7.62 9.88 16.86
C SER A 17 -7.55 9.42 18.32
N ILE A 18 -6.55 9.91 19.07
CA ILE A 18 -6.48 9.64 20.50
C ILE A 18 -7.43 10.63 21.22
N PRO A 19 -8.40 10.12 22.00
CA PRO A 19 -9.32 10.98 22.74
C PRO A 19 -8.58 11.91 23.70
N GLU A 20 -9.09 13.12 23.88
CA GLU A 20 -8.49 14.11 24.77
C GLU A 20 -8.48 13.66 26.23
N SER A 21 -9.48 12.86 26.63
CA SER A 21 -9.55 12.23 27.94
C SER A 21 -8.36 11.30 28.22
N VAL A 22 -7.89 10.55 27.22
CA VAL A 22 -6.69 9.71 27.35
C VAL A 22 -5.41 10.56 27.44
N ARG A 23 -5.35 11.62 26.65
CA ARG A 23 -4.19 12.55 26.66
C ARG A 23 -4.04 13.33 27.98
N LYS A 24 -5.16 13.74 28.57
CA LYS A 24 -5.21 14.52 29.81
C LYS A 24 -5.41 13.67 31.07
N SER A 25 -5.54 12.34 30.95
CA SER A 25 -5.72 11.47 32.11
C SER A 25 -4.52 11.55 33.05
N GLY A 26 -4.78 11.85 34.32
CA GLY A 26 -3.80 11.79 35.38
C GLY A 26 -3.60 10.35 35.89
N PHE A 27 -2.65 10.15 36.79
CA PHE A 27 -2.56 8.92 37.56
C PHE A 27 -3.70 8.94 38.60
N GLY A 28 -4.64 7.98 38.51
CA GLY A 28 -5.67 7.82 39.53
C GLY A 28 -5.11 7.21 40.82
N GLY A 29 -5.69 7.57 41.95
CA GLY A 29 -5.36 7.06 43.28
C GLY A 29 -5.43 8.17 44.30
N THR A 30 -6.22 7.98 45.38
CA THR A 30 -6.50 9.02 46.39
C THR A 30 -5.33 9.30 47.33
N ASN A 31 -4.42 8.32 47.58
CA ASN A 31 -3.38 8.43 48.60
C ASN A 31 -1.94 8.44 48.07
N ARG A 32 -1.72 8.65 46.78
CA ARG A 32 -0.38 8.57 46.18
C ARG A 32 0.63 9.58 46.76
N TYR A 33 0.15 10.73 47.21
CA TYR A 33 0.96 11.85 47.69
C TYR A 33 0.93 12.02 49.22
N GLU A 34 0.30 11.11 49.96
CA GLU A 34 0.11 11.21 51.40
C GLU A 34 1.46 11.29 52.15
N HIS A 35 2.47 10.55 51.69
CA HIS A 35 3.82 10.56 52.24
C HIS A 35 4.53 11.91 52.08
N LEU A 36 4.07 12.79 51.20
CA LEU A 36 4.65 14.14 51.00
C LEU A 36 4.04 15.20 51.92
N MET A 37 2.95 14.87 52.62
CA MET A 37 2.27 15.80 53.52
C MET A 37 3.08 16.15 54.75
N ASN A 38 4.10 15.35 55.10
CA ASN A 38 4.98 15.56 56.27
C ASN A 38 6.20 16.44 55.96
N LEU A 39 6.30 16.97 54.73
CA LEU A 39 7.43 17.80 54.31
C LEU A 39 7.18 19.30 54.59
N SER A 40 8.25 20.09 54.63
CA SER A 40 8.15 21.54 54.65
C SER A 40 7.47 22.05 53.39
N ASN A 41 6.40 22.81 53.48
CA ASN A 41 5.57 23.28 52.36
C ASN A 41 4.88 22.15 51.56
N PRO A 42 4.05 21.31 52.20
CA PRO A 42 3.47 20.11 51.57
C PRO A 42 2.59 20.46 50.37
N GLU A 43 1.86 21.57 50.39
CA GLU A 43 0.99 21.97 49.27
C GLU A 43 1.79 22.22 47.99
N LEU A 44 2.92 22.93 48.09
CA LEU A 44 3.80 23.20 46.96
C LEU A 44 4.40 21.89 46.39
N VAL A 45 4.91 21.04 47.29
CA VAL A 45 5.54 19.77 46.92
C VAL A 45 4.52 18.83 46.21
N VAL A 46 3.34 18.66 46.78
CA VAL A 46 2.27 17.82 46.23
C VAL A 46 1.79 18.38 44.89
N SER A 47 1.57 19.70 44.77
CA SER A 47 1.10 20.28 43.50
C SER A 47 2.14 20.16 42.41
N THR A 48 3.42 20.31 42.72
CA THR A 48 4.52 20.18 41.76
C THR A 48 4.69 18.72 41.32
N THR A 49 4.71 17.78 42.25
CA THR A 49 4.82 16.35 41.96
C THR A 49 3.64 15.89 41.09
N ARG A 50 2.42 16.32 41.39
CA ARG A 50 1.22 16.01 40.59
C ARG A 50 1.35 16.54 39.16
N LYS A 51 1.88 17.77 38.97
CA LYS A 51 2.14 18.34 37.63
C LYS A 51 3.21 17.53 36.88
N MET A 52 4.28 17.14 37.55
CA MET A 52 5.35 16.32 36.96
C MET A 52 4.83 14.95 36.53
N ASP A 53 4.06 14.30 37.38
CA ASP A 53 3.41 12.99 37.05
C ASP A 53 2.47 13.12 35.84
N MET A 54 1.69 14.20 35.79
CA MET A 54 0.80 14.47 34.67
C MET A 54 1.58 14.70 33.35
N LEU A 55 2.66 15.49 33.41
CA LEU A 55 3.53 15.73 32.26
C LEU A 55 4.24 14.44 31.79
N SER A 56 4.73 13.64 32.72
CA SER A 56 5.35 12.35 32.42
C SER A 56 4.40 11.41 31.70
N LYS A 57 3.14 11.33 32.15
CA LYS A 57 2.12 10.53 31.49
C LYS A 57 1.74 11.05 30.10
N GLN A 58 1.60 12.37 29.98
CA GLN A 58 1.34 12.99 28.68
C GLN A 58 2.48 12.71 27.69
N LEU A 59 3.72 12.81 28.14
CA LEU A 59 4.91 12.51 27.33
C LEU A 59 4.92 11.04 26.88
N TYR A 60 4.62 10.11 27.79
CA TYR A 60 4.52 8.68 27.47
C TYR A 60 3.46 8.39 26.39
N VAL A 61 2.24 8.92 26.57
CA VAL A 61 1.16 8.77 25.58
C VAL A 61 1.57 9.36 24.22
N GLN A 62 2.26 10.50 24.25
CA GLN A 62 2.70 11.17 23.04
C GLN A 62 3.82 10.40 22.33
N SER A 63 4.78 9.85 23.08
CA SER A 63 5.87 9.03 22.53
C SER A 63 5.31 7.80 21.82
N ASN A 64 4.45 7.03 22.50
CA ASN A 64 3.80 5.86 21.90
C ASN A 64 2.99 6.23 20.65
N SER A 65 2.31 7.37 20.67
CA SER A 65 1.58 7.87 19.50
C SER A 65 2.49 8.20 18.30
N LEU A 66 3.68 8.72 18.55
CA LEU A 66 4.67 8.99 17.50
C LEU A 66 5.25 7.71 16.92
N GLU A 67 5.58 6.72 17.75
CA GLU A 67 6.06 5.42 17.30
C GLU A 67 5.04 4.72 16.41
N GLU A 68 3.76 4.76 16.80
CA GLU A 68 2.67 4.24 15.97
C GLU A 68 2.58 4.94 14.61
N LEU A 69 2.69 6.29 14.59
CA LEU A 69 2.68 7.06 13.34
C LEU A 69 3.87 6.75 12.44
N ILE A 70 5.06 6.53 13.00
CA ILE A 70 6.25 6.13 12.24
C ILE A 70 6.03 4.76 11.61
N ALA A 71 5.48 3.80 12.36
CA ALA A 71 5.16 2.47 11.85
C ALA A 71 4.12 2.52 10.71
N LEU A 72 3.07 3.32 10.88
CA LEU A 72 2.05 3.54 9.85
C LEU A 72 2.64 4.19 8.58
N GLY A 73 3.53 5.18 8.74
CA GLY A 73 4.21 5.84 7.63
C GLY A 73 5.08 4.88 6.82
N LYS A 74 5.86 4.03 7.49
CA LYS A 74 6.68 2.99 6.83
C LYS A 74 5.82 1.98 6.07
N ASN A 75 4.74 1.49 6.69
CA ASN A 75 3.82 0.56 6.05
C ASN A 75 3.14 1.18 4.80
N GLN A 76 2.77 2.46 4.88
CA GLN A 76 2.19 3.18 3.74
C GLN A 76 3.19 3.37 2.59
N GLU A 77 4.47 3.61 2.89
CA GLU A 77 5.53 3.69 1.88
C GLU A 77 5.70 2.34 1.15
N GLU A 78 5.80 1.25 1.90
CA GLU A 78 5.89 -0.10 1.32
C GLU A 78 4.67 -0.45 0.47
N ARG A 79 3.47 -0.20 1.00
CA ARG A 79 2.22 -0.39 0.26
C ARG A 79 2.19 0.42 -1.04
N SER A 80 2.67 1.66 -1.01
CA SER A 80 2.70 2.53 -2.18
C SER A 80 3.62 2.01 -3.30
N LYS A 81 4.70 1.31 -2.97
CA LYS A 81 5.58 0.64 -3.95
C LYS A 81 4.91 -0.57 -4.60
N CYS A 82 4.05 -1.27 -3.85
CA CYS A 82 3.33 -2.45 -4.31
C CYS A 82 2.12 -2.12 -5.20
N ILE A 83 1.54 -0.92 -5.10
CA ILE A 83 0.41 -0.52 -5.94
C ILE A 83 0.86 -0.43 -7.41
N PRO A 84 0.18 -1.14 -8.35
CA PRO A 84 0.46 -1.00 -9.79
C PRO A 84 0.14 0.43 -10.25
N ALA A 85 1.16 1.25 -10.51
CA ALA A 85 1.00 2.68 -10.76
C ALA A 85 1.63 3.17 -12.08
N ILE A 86 2.38 2.32 -12.78
CA ILE A 86 3.00 2.66 -14.06
C ILE A 86 2.43 1.78 -15.18
N GLN A 87 2.56 2.26 -16.41
CA GLN A 87 2.20 1.45 -17.58
C GLN A 87 3.24 0.34 -17.81
N PRO A 88 2.81 -0.83 -18.32
CA PRO A 88 3.70 -1.96 -18.58
C PRO A 88 4.62 -1.75 -19.78
N ILE A 89 4.35 -0.75 -20.62
CA ILE A 89 5.12 -0.41 -21.82
C ILE A 89 5.49 1.07 -21.74
N ALA A 90 6.74 1.41 -22.05
CA ALA A 90 7.20 2.78 -22.08
C ALA A 90 6.42 3.61 -23.13
N ASN A 91 6.06 4.86 -22.81
CA ASN A 91 5.25 5.73 -23.69
C ASN A 91 5.85 5.91 -25.09
N LYS A 92 7.19 5.95 -25.19
CA LYS A 92 7.90 6.06 -26.47
C LYS A 92 7.70 4.86 -27.40
N ASP A 93 7.43 3.69 -26.84
CA ASP A 93 7.30 2.42 -27.58
C ASP A 93 5.82 2.04 -27.78
N LEU A 94 4.92 2.78 -27.12
CA LEU A 94 3.48 2.54 -27.22
C LEU A 94 2.95 3.09 -28.54
N LYS A 95 2.47 2.23 -29.42
CA LYS A 95 1.81 2.67 -30.66
C LYS A 95 0.42 3.20 -30.37
N ARG A 96 -0.33 2.53 -29.51
CA ARG A 96 -1.72 2.85 -29.16
C ARG A 96 -2.16 2.04 -27.95
N THR A 97 -3.00 2.63 -27.08
CA THR A 97 -3.84 1.85 -26.16
C THR A 97 -4.95 1.24 -27.00
N ALA A 98 -4.88 -0.08 -27.24
CA ALA A 98 -5.74 -0.72 -28.22
C ALA A 98 -7.17 -0.86 -27.71
N SER A 99 -7.36 -1.17 -26.41
CA SER A 99 -8.68 -1.29 -25.80
C SER A 99 -8.59 -1.13 -24.28
N GLY A 100 -9.58 -0.42 -23.70
CA GLY A 100 -9.71 -0.21 -22.26
C GLY A 100 -10.50 -1.33 -21.55
N TYR A 101 -10.59 -1.20 -20.24
CA TYR A 101 -11.41 -2.01 -19.35
C TYR A 101 -12.90 -1.72 -19.56
N GLY A 102 -13.75 -2.76 -19.57
CA GLY A 102 -15.20 -2.63 -19.62
C GLY A 102 -15.89 -3.51 -20.66
N VAL A 103 -17.21 -3.32 -20.80
CA VAL A 103 -18.00 -4.05 -21.79
C VAL A 103 -17.72 -3.49 -23.19
N ARG A 104 -17.36 -4.36 -24.14
CA ARG A 104 -17.14 -4.01 -25.54
C ARG A 104 -17.80 -5.04 -26.46
N ILE A 105 -18.08 -4.65 -27.69
CA ILE A 105 -18.55 -5.56 -28.70
C ILE A 105 -17.36 -6.36 -29.23
N ASP A 106 -17.43 -7.68 -29.09
CA ASP A 106 -16.41 -8.58 -29.65
C ASP A 106 -16.36 -8.42 -31.18
N PRO A 107 -15.21 -8.11 -31.79
CA PRO A 107 -15.13 -7.88 -33.24
C PRO A 107 -15.42 -9.11 -34.08
N ILE A 108 -15.28 -10.31 -33.52
CA ILE A 108 -15.50 -11.59 -34.20
C ILE A 108 -16.96 -12.04 -34.07
N TYR A 109 -17.45 -12.09 -32.81
CA TYR A 109 -18.79 -12.64 -32.53
C TYR A 109 -19.88 -11.56 -32.51
N ARG A 110 -19.53 -10.27 -32.56
CA ARG A 110 -20.45 -9.11 -32.48
C ARG A 110 -21.36 -9.11 -31.25
N THR A 111 -20.96 -9.81 -30.21
CA THR A 111 -21.69 -9.87 -28.93
C THR A 111 -21.00 -9.00 -27.87
N PRO A 112 -21.77 -8.40 -26.93
CA PRO A 112 -21.17 -7.72 -25.80
C PRO A 112 -20.32 -8.67 -24.95
N ARG A 113 -19.03 -8.36 -24.79
CA ARG A 113 -18.10 -9.13 -23.96
C ARG A 113 -17.40 -8.19 -23.00
N PHE A 114 -17.30 -8.63 -21.74
CA PHE A 114 -16.57 -7.87 -20.73
C PHE A 114 -15.06 -8.08 -20.89
N HIS A 115 -14.34 -6.98 -21.04
CA HIS A 115 -12.88 -6.95 -21.08
C HIS A 115 -12.34 -6.56 -19.71
N SER A 116 -11.73 -7.50 -19.01
CA SER A 116 -11.28 -7.35 -17.63
C SER A 116 -9.87 -6.75 -17.50
N GLY A 117 -9.26 -6.33 -18.60
CA GLY A 117 -7.92 -5.77 -18.64
C GLY A 117 -7.80 -4.56 -19.56
N MET A 118 -6.56 -4.11 -19.76
CA MET A 118 -6.20 -3.08 -20.74
C MET A 118 -5.25 -3.66 -21.77
N ASP A 119 -5.56 -3.47 -23.05
CA ASP A 119 -4.68 -3.89 -24.13
C ASP A 119 -3.72 -2.76 -24.50
N PHE A 120 -2.45 -3.10 -24.62
CA PHE A 120 -1.41 -2.21 -25.09
C PHE A 120 -0.83 -2.73 -26.38
N SER A 121 -0.73 -1.89 -27.41
CA SER A 121 -0.17 -2.24 -28.71
C SER A 121 1.23 -1.64 -28.87
N ALA A 122 2.22 -2.51 -29.04
CA ALA A 122 3.61 -2.14 -29.31
C ALA A 122 4.23 -3.08 -30.34
N LYS A 123 5.46 -2.84 -30.74
CA LYS A 123 6.21 -3.76 -31.60
C LYS A 123 6.52 -5.06 -30.85
N VAL A 124 6.47 -6.20 -31.54
CA VAL A 124 6.93 -7.48 -31.00
C VAL A 124 8.38 -7.35 -30.53
N GLY A 125 8.69 -7.85 -29.33
CA GLY A 125 10.00 -7.74 -28.72
C GLY A 125 10.22 -6.46 -27.89
N THR A 126 9.23 -5.54 -27.82
CA THR A 126 9.29 -4.39 -26.90
C THR A 126 9.31 -4.87 -25.45
N GLU A 127 10.10 -4.24 -24.60
CA GLU A 127 10.21 -4.57 -23.18
C GLU A 127 8.90 -4.31 -22.43
N VAL A 128 8.54 -5.25 -21.55
CA VAL A 128 7.39 -5.17 -20.66
C VAL A 128 7.90 -5.01 -19.23
N TYR A 129 7.40 -4.00 -18.52
CA TYR A 129 7.84 -3.61 -17.19
C TYR A 129 6.83 -4.01 -16.13
N ALA A 130 7.32 -4.41 -14.94
CA ALA A 130 6.48 -4.61 -13.76
C ALA A 130 5.84 -3.28 -13.32
N THR A 131 4.52 -3.27 -13.14
CA THR A 131 3.76 -2.06 -12.81
C THR A 131 3.84 -1.65 -11.34
N GLY A 132 4.30 -2.56 -10.47
CA GLY A 132 4.54 -2.37 -9.03
C GLY A 132 5.56 -3.39 -8.52
N ASP A 133 6.07 -3.16 -7.30
CA ASP A 133 6.93 -4.12 -6.61
C ASP A 133 6.13 -5.40 -6.29
N GLY A 134 6.74 -6.58 -6.40
CA GLY A 134 6.05 -7.83 -6.10
C GLY A 134 6.89 -9.08 -6.32
N VAL A 135 6.22 -10.22 -6.29
CA VAL A 135 6.83 -11.53 -6.53
C VAL A 135 6.11 -12.21 -7.70
N VAL A 136 6.87 -12.74 -8.64
CA VAL A 136 6.33 -13.51 -9.77
C VAL A 136 5.76 -14.83 -9.25
N THR A 137 4.45 -15.02 -9.43
CA THR A 137 3.74 -16.23 -8.98
C THR A 137 3.49 -17.23 -10.10
N PHE A 138 3.49 -16.77 -11.36
CA PHE A 138 3.27 -17.59 -12.51
C PHE A 138 4.04 -17.04 -13.72
N ALA A 139 4.62 -17.93 -14.54
CA ALA A 139 5.29 -17.59 -15.80
C ALA A 139 5.24 -18.82 -16.73
N ALA A 140 4.13 -18.98 -17.44
CA ALA A 140 3.91 -20.09 -18.38
C ALA A 140 2.81 -19.75 -19.39
N TRP A 141 2.52 -20.68 -20.29
CA TRP A 141 1.39 -20.60 -21.21
C TRP A 141 0.07 -20.85 -20.46
N LYS A 142 -0.93 -20.01 -20.69
CA LYS A 142 -2.28 -20.15 -20.13
C LYS A 142 -3.33 -19.91 -21.23
N GLN A 143 -4.34 -20.78 -21.31
CA GLN A 143 -5.41 -20.66 -22.28
C GLN A 143 -6.10 -19.29 -22.22
N GLY A 144 -6.30 -18.68 -23.39
CA GLY A 144 -6.88 -17.34 -23.51
C GLY A 144 -5.89 -16.19 -23.33
N TYR A 145 -4.74 -16.41 -22.67
CA TYR A 145 -3.72 -15.37 -22.39
C TYR A 145 -2.38 -15.64 -23.10
N GLY A 146 -2.22 -16.81 -23.74
CA GLY A 146 -0.93 -17.20 -24.33
C GLY A 146 0.17 -17.33 -23.28
N ASN A 147 1.38 -16.94 -23.63
CA ASN A 147 2.45 -16.82 -22.63
C ASN A 147 2.11 -15.68 -21.68
N CYS A 148 1.89 -16.00 -20.42
CA CYS A 148 1.53 -15.00 -19.43
C CYS A 148 2.39 -15.09 -18.17
N LEU A 149 2.55 -13.94 -17.52
CA LEU A 149 3.28 -13.76 -16.28
C LEU A 149 2.35 -13.10 -15.28
N MET A 150 2.34 -13.59 -14.03
CA MET A 150 1.55 -13.02 -12.95
C MET A 150 2.48 -12.56 -11.83
N ILE A 151 2.19 -11.38 -11.29
CA ILE A 151 2.91 -10.80 -10.15
C ILE A 151 1.93 -10.56 -9.02
N ASN A 152 2.26 -11.10 -7.84
CA ASN A 152 1.58 -10.75 -6.60
C ASN A 152 2.34 -9.60 -5.93
N HIS A 153 1.68 -8.47 -5.78
CA HIS A 153 2.23 -7.26 -5.19
C HIS A 153 2.01 -7.17 -3.68
N GLY A 154 1.30 -8.15 -3.09
CA GLY A 154 0.83 -8.03 -1.72
C GLY A 154 -0.35 -7.06 -1.59
N HIS A 155 -0.84 -6.86 -0.37
CA HIS A 155 -1.95 -5.96 -0.05
C HIS A 155 -3.23 -6.17 -0.89
N GLY A 156 -3.43 -7.38 -1.45
CA GLY A 156 -4.57 -7.71 -2.32
C GLY A 156 -4.41 -7.33 -3.79
N PHE A 157 -3.26 -6.80 -4.21
CA PHE A 157 -3.00 -6.45 -5.62
C PHE A 157 -2.31 -7.60 -6.35
N GLN A 158 -2.78 -7.90 -7.54
CA GLN A 158 -2.17 -8.85 -8.47
C GLN A 158 -2.27 -8.32 -9.89
N THR A 159 -1.23 -8.53 -10.70
CA THR A 159 -1.24 -8.19 -12.12
C THR A 159 -0.91 -9.39 -12.97
N LEU A 160 -1.56 -9.48 -14.15
CA LEU A 160 -1.31 -10.48 -15.16
C LEU A 160 -0.90 -9.80 -16.48
N TYR A 161 0.18 -10.25 -17.05
CA TYR A 161 0.72 -9.78 -18.33
C TYR A 161 0.59 -10.91 -19.34
N GLY A 162 -0.31 -10.80 -20.29
CA GLY A 162 -0.61 -11.82 -21.29
C GLY A 162 0.06 -11.56 -22.64
N HIS A 163 0.02 -12.59 -23.51
CA HIS A 163 0.52 -12.58 -24.89
C HIS A 163 1.98 -12.14 -25.04
N LEU A 164 2.82 -12.55 -24.09
CA LEU A 164 4.26 -12.28 -24.13
C LEU A 164 4.94 -13.13 -25.20
N SER A 165 5.96 -12.58 -25.86
CA SER A 165 6.85 -13.35 -26.74
C SER A 165 7.92 -14.09 -25.95
N LYS A 166 8.40 -13.49 -24.86
CA LYS A 166 9.47 -14.02 -24.02
C LYS A 166 9.33 -13.62 -22.56
N PHE A 167 9.68 -14.53 -21.65
CA PHE A 167 9.82 -14.23 -20.22
C PHE A 167 11.24 -13.77 -19.92
N ARG A 168 11.37 -12.71 -19.13
CA ARG A 168 12.65 -12.21 -18.59
C ARG A 168 12.74 -12.43 -17.08
N ALA A 169 11.61 -12.67 -16.40
CA ALA A 169 11.53 -13.00 -14.99
C ALA A 169 11.07 -14.44 -14.78
N ARG A 170 11.43 -15.04 -13.64
CA ARG A 170 11.13 -16.43 -13.26
C ARG A 170 10.18 -16.45 -12.07
N VAL A 171 9.41 -17.55 -11.95
CA VAL A 171 8.55 -17.80 -10.78
C VAL A 171 9.37 -17.77 -9.49
N GLY A 172 8.86 -17.08 -8.47
CA GLY A 172 9.56 -16.84 -7.20
C GLY A 172 10.50 -15.62 -7.20
N GLN A 173 10.80 -15.01 -8.35
CA GLN A 173 11.63 -13.82 -8.43
C GLN A 173 10.91 -12.60 -7.84
N LYS A 174 11.60 -11.86 -6.97
CA LYS A 174 11.17 -10.52 -6.53
C LYS A 174 11.51 -9.52 -7.62
N VAL A 175 10.54 -8.73 -8.01
CA VAL A 175 10.68 -7.68 -9.04
C VAL A 175 10.31 -6.33 -8.47
N LYS A 176 10.97 -5.29 -8.95
CA LYS A 176 10.69 -3.90 -8.60
C LYS A 176 9.84 -3.23 -9.69
N ARG A 177 9.10 -2.21 -9.31
CA ARG A 177 8.39 -1.35 -10.27
C ARG A 177 9.35 -0.81 -11.32
N GLY A 178 9.01 -0.99 -12.61
CA GLY A 178 9.86 -0.61 -13.74
C GLY A 178 10.94 -1.62 -14.11
N GLU A 179 11.02 -2.77 -13.46
CA GLU A 179 11.92 -3.86 -13.85
C GLU A 179 11.36 -4.60 -15.07
N VAL A 180 12.24 -4.98 -16.00
CA VAL A 180 11.86 -5.72 -17.22
C VAL A 180 11.51 -7.15 -16.86
N ILE A 181 10.27 -7.57 -17.14
CA ILE A 181 9.72 -8.90 -16.82
C ILE A 181 9.49 -9.79 -18.04
N GLY A 182 9.40 -9.21 -19.23
CA GLY A 182 9.15 -9.93 -20.47
C GLY A 182 9.25 -9.04 -21.69
N GLU A 183 8.86 -9.58 -22.83
CA GLU A 183 8.80 -8.90 -24.12
C GLU A 183 7.41 -9.05 -24.73
N VAL A 184 6.93 -8.02 -25.42
CA VAL A 184 5.64 -7.99 -26.13
C VAL A 184 5.61 -9.05 -27.22
N GLY A 185 4.54 -9.83 -27.29
CA GLY A 185 4.21 -10.69 -28.40
C GLY A 185 3.30 -10.00 -29.43
N ASN A 186 2.22 -10.67 -29.84
CA ASN A 186 1.30 -10.10 -30.84
C ASN A 186 0.51 -8.91 -30.30
N THR A 187 0.09 -8.98 -29.03
CA THR A 187 -0.54 -7.90 -28.24
C THR A 187 -0.13 -8.10 -26.79
N CYS A 188 0.05 -7.05 -26.00
CA CYS A 188 0.25 -7.16 -24.56
C CYS A 188 -1.06 -6.85 -23.85
N LEU A 189 -1.57 -7.80 -23.08
CA LEU A 189 -2.76 -7.64 -22.23
C LEU A 189 -2.31 -7.44 -20.80
N LEU A 190 -2.69 -6.36 -20.18
CA LEU A 190 -2.52 -6.14 -18.74
C LEU A 190 -3.86 -6.29 -18.04
N TYR A 191 -3.94 -7.20 -17.09
CA TYR A 191 -5.05 -7.36 -16.17
C TYR A 191 -4.59 -6.99 -14.75
N THR A 192 -5.29 -6.07 -14.10
CA THR A 192 -5.09 -5.73 -12.69
C THR A 192 -6.32 -6.11 -11.90
N SER A 193 -6.21 -7.05 -10.95
CA SER A 193 -7.28 -7.39 -10.03
C SER A 193 -6.93 -6.93 -8.61
N PRO A 194 -7.83 -6.24 -7.92
CA PRO A 194 -7.68 -5.97 -6.49
C PRO A 194 -8.05 -7.16 -5.61
N SER A 195 -8.47 -8.31 -6.19
CA SER A 195 -8.89 -9.49 -5.41
C SER A 195 -8.35 -10.80 -5.97
N PRO A 196 -7.87 -11.73 -5.11
CA PRO A 196 -7.47 -13.07 -5.52
C PRO A 196 -8.62 -13.96 -5.99
N ARG A 197 -9.88 -13.53 -5.86
CA ARG A 197 -11.08 -14.34 -6.13
C ARG A 197 -11.51 -14.38 -7.59
N ASP A 198 -10.96 -13.50 -8.44
CA ASP A 198 -11.38 -13.42 -9.86
C ASP A 198 -10.49 -14.24 -10.81
N CYS A 199 -9.63 -15.09 -10.28
CA CYS A 199 -8.71 -15.95 -11.04
C CYS A 199 -9.05 -17.45 -10.98
N SER A 200 -10.29 -17.82 -10.62
CA SER A 200 -10.76 -19.22 -10.66
C SER A 200 -11.54 -19.55 -11.93
#